data_fd8f25f805b5eaa38a8456c7c17696d5
#
_entry.id   fd8f25f805b5eaa38a8456c7c17696d5
#
_cell.length_a   1.000
_cell.length_b   1.000
_cell.length_c   1.000
_cell.angle_alpha   90.00
_cell.angle_beta   90.00
_cell.angle_gamma   90.00
#
_symmetry.space_group_name_H-M   'P 1'
#
loop_
_entity.id
_entity.type
_entity.pdbx_description
1 polymer ?
#
loop_
_entity_poly.entity_id
_entity_poly.type
_entity_poly.pdbx_seq_one_letter_code
_entity_poly.pdbx_strand_id
1 'polypeptide(L)'
;MKKMLVVTAALALAAGCKKKEETKATPPPPPTGSGSDTAGSGSGSAMTPAVDPKLVERGAYIAKASACLVCHTAVGPTGPDLANIGGGGMEMKEKFGTWRSPNITPDKGTGIGNWTDEQIIAAVREGVRPDGAKLIAMMPYMNYNAMTDDDAKALVAFLRTLKPVERTVAKSEVKMESPPAPKPPNQAPGDDVAKKGAYYASLMLCNHCHWTPNKEFTGPAGMDKLFSGGLPMELPPLGKGVLFARNITSDPDTGIGKWTEEQIFTSIKMMQKPDGKMIMGPMLFMQSQWAQMEDADLKAVAKFIKALPAVKNVVPPHTFVPHAGPPGGPPGGGSAAGSAAAGSAAAGSAAGSAAAGHGAH
;
A
#
# COMPACT_ATOMS: atom_id res chain seq x y z
N MET A 1 -5.60 -64.12 13.45
CA MET A 1 -6.08 -64.69 12.18
C MET A 1 -7.53 -64.30 11.99
N LYS A 2 -7.80 -63.38 11.10
CA LYS A 2 -9.06 -63.17 10.36
C LYS A 2 -8.78 -62.18 9.23
N LYS A 3 -8.65 -62.72 8.03
CA LYS A 3 -8.53 -61.97 6.77
C LYS A 3 -9.90 -61.39 6.46
N MET A 4 -9.96 -60.08 6.19
CA MET A 4 -11.14 -59.44 5.64
C MET A 4 -10.82 -58.98 4.22
N LEU A 5 -11.53 -59.57 3.29
CA LEU A 5 -11.50 -59.38 1.86
C LEU A 5 -12.18 -58.06 1.54
N VAL A 6 -11.51 -57.13 0.83
CA VAL A 6 -12.13 -55.94 0.26
C VAL A 6 -12.33 -56.18 -1.22
N VAL A 7 -13.56 -56.21 -1.63
CA VAL A 7 -13.99 -56.33 -3.04
C VAL A 7 -14.00 -54.91 -3.63
N THR A 8 -13.17 -54.68 -4.63
CA THR A 8 -13.19 -53.48 -5.47
C THR A 8 -14.19 -53.69 -6.61
N ALA A 9 -15.23 -52.86 -6.62
CA ALA A 9 -16.12 -52.75 -7.78
C ALA A 9 -15.68 -51.51 -8.58
N ALA A 10 -15.12 -51.75 -9.75
CA ALA A 10 -14.85 -50.73 -10.75
C ALA A 10 -16.11 -50.49 -11.60
N LEU A 11 -16.67 -49.28 -11.55
CA LEU A 11 -17.70 -48.85 -12.50
C LEU A 11 -17.03 -47.87 -13.48
N ALA A 12 -16.85 -48.33 -14.73
CA ALA A 12 -16.46 -47.50 -15.84
C ALA A 12 -17.69 -46.79 -16.41
N LEU A 13 -17.76 -45.47 -16.30
CA LEU A 13 -18.68 -44.66 -17.11
C LEU A 13 -17.85 -43.92 -18.17
N ALA A 14 -17.96 -44.39 -19.41
CA ALA A 14 -17.54 -43.66 -20.58
C ALA A 14 -18.59 -42.60 -20.91
N ALA A 15 -18.26 -41.31 -20.67
CA ALA A 15 -19.01 -40.20 -21.21
C ALA A 15 -18.12 -39.44 -22.19
N GLY A 16 -18.47 -39.54 -23.49
CA GLY A 16 -17.79 -38.84 -24.56
C GLY A 16 -17.99 -37.36 -24.51
N CYS A 17 -16.94 -36.60 -24.26
CA CYS A 17 -16.93 -35.17 -24.45
C CYS A 17 -16.62 -34.83 -25.91
N LYS A 18 -17.61 -34.36 -26.64
CA LYS A 18 -17.44 -33.66 -27.92
C LYS A 18 -16.68 -32.38 -27.67
N LYS A 19 -15.50 -32.23 -28.26
CA LYS A 19 -14.75 -30.99 -28.36
C LYS A 19 -15.63 -29.94 -29.08
N LYS A 20 -15.98 -28.88 -28.39
CA LYS A 20 -16.59 -27.69 -28.98
C LYS A 20 -15.42 -26.83 -29.48
N GLU A 21 -15.35 -26.63 -30.79
CA GLU A 21 -14.42 -25.71 -31.43
C GLU A 21 -14.74 -24.29 -30.98
N GLU A 22 -13.81 -23.61 -30.29
CA GLU A 22 -13.90 -22.20 -29.99
C GLU A 22 -13.64 -21.41 -31.27
N THR A 23 -14.68 -20.85 -31.83
CA THR A 23 -14.59 -19.83 -32.88
C THR A 23 -14.00 -18.55 -32.29
N LYS A 24 -12.80 -18.22 -32.74
CA LYS A 24 -12.07 -17.00 -32.45
C LYS A 24 -12.92 -15.80 -32.94
N ALA A 25 -13.51 -15.06 -32.02
CA ALA A 25 -14.25 -13.84 -32.33
C ALA A 25 -13.27 -12.77 -32.82
N THR A 26 -13.47 -12.31 -34.05
CA THR A 26 -12.76 -11.17 -34.61
C THR A 26 -13.28 -9.89 -33.95
N PRO A 27 -12.42 -8.96 -33.53
CA PRO A 27 -12.88 -7.69 -32.96
C PRO A 27 -13.61 -6.86 -34.03
N PRO A 28 -14.66 -6.10 -33.67
CA PRO A 28 -15.38 -5.27 -34.60
C PRO A 28 -14.49 -4.13 -35.13
N PRO A 29 -14.69 -3.72 -36.42
CA PRO A 29 -13.95 -2.61 -37.00
C PRO A 29 -14.37 -1.28 -36.34
N PRO A 30 -13.47 -0.26 -36.32
CA PRO A 30 -13.80 1.04 -35.78
C PRO A 30 -14.89 1.73 -36.63
N PRO A 31 -15.75 2.53 -36.02
CA PRO A 31 -16.79 3.24 -36.75
C PRO A 31 -16.20 4.31 -37.66
N THR A 32 -16.45 4.18 -38.97
CA THR A 32 -16.21 5.22 -39.96
C THR A 32 -17.37 6.24 -39.91
N GLY A 33 -17.15 7.30 -39.16
CA GLY A 33 -18.03 8.47 -39.18
C GLY A 33 -17.50 9.51 -40.13
N SER A 34 -18.10 9.59 -41.32
CA SER A 34 -18.01 10.74 -42.22
C SER A 34 -19.01 11.80 -41.72
N GLY A 35 -18.53 12.95 -41.33
CA GLY A 35 -19.35 14.07 -40.92
C GLY A 35 -18.58 15.37 -41.18
N SER A 36 -19.11 16.11 -42.14
CA SER A 36 -18.65 17.34 -42.74
C SER A 36 -18.34 18.48 -41.77
N ASP A 37 -17.30 19.22 -42.12
CA ASP A 37 -16.82 20.46 -41.53
C ASP A 37 -17.88 21.55 -41.41
N THR A 38 -18.00 22.12 -40.22
CA THR A 38 -18.38 23.52 -40.04
C THR A 38 -17.40 24.13 -39.02
N ALA A 39 -16.57 24.99 -39.53
CA ALA A 39 -15.65 25.79 -38.74
C ALA A 39 -16.41 26.77 -37.85
N GLY A 40 -16.49 26.44 -36.56
CA GLY A 40 -16.89 27.35 -35.50
C GLY A 40 -15.68 27.65 -34.62
N SER A 41 -15.04 28.80 -34.85
CA SER A 41 -13.99 29.35 -34.00
C SER A 41 -14.61 29.76 -32.65
N GLY A 42 -14.59 28.83 -31.71
CA GLY A 42 -14.94 29.06 -30.32
C GLY A 42 -13.75 28.62 -29.47
N SER A 43 -12.88 29.54 -29.10
CA SER A 43 -11.88 29.35 -28.05
C SER A 43 -12.56 29.21 -26.70
N GLY A 44 -13.18 28.06 -26.48
CA GLY A 44 -13.64 27.64 -25.16
C GLY A 44 -12.54 26.80 -24.52
N SER A 45 -11.75 27.39 -23.62
CA SER A 45 -10.98 26.61 -22.64
C SER A 45 -11.99 25.67 -21.96
N ALA A 46 -11.95 24.39 -22.32
CA ALA A 46 -12.66 23.37 -21.60
C ALA A 46 -12.11 23.37 -20.16
N MET A 47 -12.82 24.02 -19.24
CA MET A 47 -12.55 23.91 -17.82
C MET A 47 -12.69 22.43 -17.48
N THR A 48 -11.57 21.75 -17.24
CA THR A 48 -11.59 20.45 -16.57
C THR A 48 -12.46 20.61 -15.32
N PRO A 49 -13.50 19.80 -15.10
CA PRO A 49 -14.30 19.90 -13.89
C PRO A 49 -13.38 19.93 -12.68
N ALA A 50 -13.54 20.95 -11.84
CA ALA A 50 -12.74 21.06 -10.61
C ALA A 50 -12.98 19.80 -9.79
N VAL A 51 -11.94 19.03 -9.54
CA VAL A 51 -12.02 17.83 -8.70
C VAL A 51 -12.47 18.26 -7.31
N ASP A 52 -13.47 17.58 -6.74
CA ASP A 52 -13.98 17.89 -5.40
C ASP A 52 -12.82 17.88 -4.37
N PRO A 53 -12.54 19.00 -3.70
CA PRO A 53 -11.45 19.07 -2.72
C PRO A 53 -11.58 18.06 -1.57
N LYS A 54 -12.80 17.71 -1.16
CA LYS A 54 -13.04 16.69 -0.13
C LYS A 54 -12.67 15.30 -0.60
N LEU A 55 -12.90 15.01 -1.87
CA LEU A 55 -12.50 13.73 -2.47
C LEU A 55 -10.97 13.62 -2.51
N VAL A 56 -10.27 14.71 -2.86
CA VAL A 56 -8.80 14.77 -2.86
C VAL A 56 -8.24 14.61 -1.44
N GLU A 57 -8.83 15.29 -0.46
CA GLU A 57 -8.44 15.20 0.95
C GLU A 57 -8.60 13.76 1.46
N ARG A 58 -9.75 13.12 1.18
CA ARG A 58 -9.97 11.71 1.50
C ARG A 58 -8.95 10.81 0.82
N GLY A 59 -8.64 11.05 -0.44
CA GLY A 59 -7.63 10.31 -1.20
C GLY A 59 -6.23 10.45 -0.62
N ALA A 60 -5.86 11.65 -0.19
CA ALA A 60 -4.59 11.89 0.50
C ALA A 60 -4.51 11.10 1.82
N TYR A 61 -5.63 11.04 2.57
CA TYR A 61 -5.72 10.24 3.79
C TYR A 61 -5.53 8.74 3.52
N ILE A 62 -6.20 8.21 2.49
CA ILE A 62 -6.05 6.81 2.08
C ILE A 62 -4.62 6.53 1.60
N ALA A 63 -4.02 7.43 0.83
CA ALA A 63 -2.62 7.29 0.39
C ALA A 63 -1.64 7.23 1.56
N LYS A 64 -1.90 7.97 2.65
CA LYS A 64 -1.13 7.87 3.91
C LYS A 64 -1.33 6.53 4.60
N ALA A 65 -2.57 6.11 4.81
CA ALA A 65 -2.88 4.84 5.44
C ALA A 65 -2.22 3.67 4.69
N SER A 66 -2.26 3.72 3.35
CA SER A 66 -1.68 2.70 2.45
C SER A 66 -0.20 2.92 2.16
N ALA A 67 0.44 3.94 2.73
CA ALA A 67 1.86 4.28 2.56
C ALA A 67 2.33 4.35 1.08
N CYS A 68 1.44 4.73 0.15
CA CYS A 68 1.71 4.73 -1.29
C CYS A 68 3.00 5.48 -1.62
N LEU A 69 3.14 6.69 -1.09
CA LEU A 69 4.25 7.58 -1.41
C LEU A 69 5.57 7.18 -0.71
N VAL A 70 5.50 6.33 0.33
CA VAL A 70 6.70 5.77 0.97
C VAL A 70 7.44 4.85 -0.01
N CYS A 71 6.71 3.94 -0.65
CA CYS A 71 7.29 3.03 -1.64
C CYS A 71 7.51 3.68 -3.00
N HIS A 72 6.61 4.57 -3.43
CA HIS A 72 6.66 5.19 -4.75
C HIS A 72 7.46 6.51 -4.79
N THR A 73 8.41 6.69 -3.87
CA THR A 73 9.37 7.80 -3.87
C THR A 73 10.78 7.22 -3.77
N ALA A 74 11.67 7.65 -4.65
CA ALA A 74 13.07 7.20 -4.61
C ALA A 74 13.73 7.59 -3.29
N VAL A 75 14.65 6.75 -2.82
CA VAL A 75 15.45 7.02 -1.63
C VAL A 75 16.91 7.12 -2.04
N GLY A 76 17.51 8.29 -1.83
CA GLY A 76 18.91 8.55 -2.06
C GLY A 76 19.74 8.50 -0.75
N PRO A 77 21.05 8.80 -0.83
CA PRO A 77 21.95 8.80 0.33
C PRO A 77 21.53 9.77 1.45
N THR A 78 20.80 10.83 1.11
CA THR A 78 20.33 11.87 2.04
C THR A 78 18.87 11.67 2.49
N GLY A 79 18.23 10.59 2.06
CA GLY A 79 16.83 10.28 2.38
C GLY A 79 15.91 10.27 1.16
N PRO A 80 14.59 10.33 1.36
CA PRO A 80 13.61 10.31 0.27
C PRO A 80 13.69 11.58 -0.60
N ASP A 81 13.50 11.39 -1.90
CA ASP A 81 13.47 12.47 -2.91
C ASP A 81 12.14 13.26 -2.81
N LEU A 82 12.06 14.15 -1.84
CA LEU A 82 10.85 14.93 -1.57
C LEU A 82 10.47 15.91 -2.69
N ALA A 83 11.40 16.23 -3.60
CA ALA A 83 11.12 17.07 -4.76
C ALA A 83 10.32 16.33 -5.85
N ASN A 84 10.41 15.00 -5.84
CA ASN A 84 9.82 14.10 -6.85
C ASN A 84 8.98 12.98 -6.21
N ILE A 85 8.15 13.35 -5.24
CA ILE A 85 7.26 12.43 -4.53
C ILE A 85 6.33 11.72 -5.53
N GLY A 86 6.23 10.40 -5.40
CA GLY A 86 5.41 9.57 -6.28
C GLY A 86 6.09 9.22 -7.62
N GLY A 87 7.26 9.79 -7.93
CA GLY A 87 8.00 9.54 -9.16
C GLY A 87 8.64 8.15 -9.27
N GLY A 88 8.41 7.27 -8.30
CA GLY A 88 8.99 5.92 -8.28
C GLY A 88 10.50 5.90 -8.05
N GLY A 89 11.11 4.74 -8.31
CA GLY A 89 12.57 4.60 -8.26
C GLY A 89 13.13 4.11 -6.93
N MET A 90 12.28 3.74 -5.96
CA MET A 90 12.77 2.93 -4.85
C MET A 90 13.19 1.56 -5.39
N GLU A 91 14.42 1.16 -5.11
CA GLU A 91 14.97 -0.14 -5.51
C GLU A 91 15.32 -0.96 -4.29
N MET A 92 14.92 -2.22 -4.29
CA MET A 92 15.36 -3.19 -3.27
C MET A 92 15.79 -4.50 -3.94
N LYS A 93 16.91 -5.02 -3.45
CA LYS A 93 17.50 -6.28 -3.90
C LYS A 93 17.22 -7.36 -2.86
N GLU A 94 16.48 -8.37 -3.28
CA GLU A 94 16.05 -9.48 -2.46
C GLU A 94 16.53 -10.81 -3.05
N LYS A 95 16.43 -11.89 -2.29
CA LYS A 95 16.82 -13.23 -2.76
C LYS A 95 16.02 -13.70 -3.98
N PHE A 96 14.79 -13.18 -4.13
CA PHE A 96 13.90 -13.49 -5.26
C PHE A 96 14.05 -12.51 -6.44
N GLY A 97 14.96 -11.52 -6.35
CA GLY A 97 15.26 -10.58 -7.43
C GLY A 97 15.31 -9.13 -6.99
N THR A 98 15.42 -8.25 -7.97
CA THR A 98 15.39 -6.79 -7.76
C THR A 98 14.02 -6.25 -8.10
N TRP A 99 13.36 -5.62 -7.15
CA TRP A 99 12.12 -4.92 -7.42
C TRP A 99 12.31 -3.40 -7.36
N ARG A 100 11.50 -2.70 -8.17
CA ARG A 100 11.53 -1.24 -8.30
C ARG A 100 10.10 -0.71 -8.32
N SER A 101 9.85 0.31 -7.52
CA SER A 101 8.54 0.97 -7.51
C SER A 101 8.38 1.85 -8.74
N PRO A 102 7.29 1.71 -9.52
CA PRO A 102 7.06 2.54 -10.68
C PRO A 102 6.65 3.97 -10.32
N ASN A 103 6.74 4.88 -11.29
CA ASN A 103 6.20 6.23 -11.21
C ASN A 103 4.67 6.18 -11.20
N ILE A 104 4.05 6.75 -10.16
CA ILE A 104 2.58 6.87 -10.00
C ILE A 104 2.09 8.32 -10.08
N THR A 105 2.92 9.24 -10.55
CA THR A 105 2.49 10.61 -10.83
C THR A 105 1.69 10.68 -12.12
N PRO A 106 0.90 11.75 -12.35
CA PRO A 106 0.13 11.94 -13.58
C PRO A 106 0.98 12.31 -14.79
N ASP A 107 2.27 12.00 -14.78
CA ASP A 107 3.12 12.12 -15.97
C ASP A 107 2.63 11.15 -17.06
N LYS A 108 2.47 11.66 -18.28
CA LYS A 108 1.93 10.90 -19.41
C LYS A 108 2.93 9.95 -20.06
N GLY A 109 4.21 10.25 -19.95
CA GLY A 109 5.26 9.46 -20.59
C GLY A 109 5.73 8.29 -19.73
N THR A 110 5.92 8.54 -18.45
CA THR A 110 6.59 7.60 -17.53
C THR A 110 5.77 7.20 -16.33
N GLY A 111 4.64 7.89 -16.07
CA GLY A 111 3.73 7.66 -14.96
C GLY A 111 2.40 7.05 -15.37
N ILE A 112 1.36 7.39 -14.61
CA ILE A 112 -0.01 6.89 -14.80
C ILE A 112 -0.92 7.90 -15.51
N GLY A 113 -0.37 8.96 -16.12
CA GLY A 113 -1.13 10.06 -16.70
C GLY A 113 -2.04 9.66 -17.87
N ASN A 114 -1.70 8.61 -18.60
CA ASN A 114 -2.48 8.07 -19.70
C ASN A 114 -3.44 6.91 -19.28
N TRP A 115 -3.44 6.51 -18.01
CA TRP A 115 -4.34 5.47 -17.52
C TRP A 115 -5.71 6.05 -17.20
N THR A 116 -6.79 5.29 -17.41
CA THR A 116 -8.11 5.66 -16.89
C THR A 116 -8.16 5.46 -15.38
N ASP A 117 -9.15 6.05 -14.72
CA ASP A 117 -9.34 5.90 -13.28
C ASP A 117 -9.61 4.45 -12.91
N GLU A 118 -10.41 3.72 -13.71
CA GLU A 118 -10.70 2.30 -13.54
C GLU A 118 -9.43 1.45 -13.67
N GLN A 119 -8.54 1.80 -14.60
CA GLN A 119 -7.26 1.10 -14.75
C GLN A 119 -6.34 1.29 -13.54
N ILE A 120 -6.34 2.48 -12.95
CA ILE A 120 -5.58 2.75 -11.72
C ILE A 120 -6.20 1.96 -10.56
N ILE A 121 -7.53 1.97 -10.43
CA ILE A 121 -8.25 1.21 -9.39
C ILE A 121 -7.95 -0.30 -9.53
N ALA A 122 -8.03 -0.85 -10.74
CA ALA A 122 -7.72 -2.25 -11.00
C ALA A 122 -6.27 -2.60 -10.64
N ALA A 123 -5.31 -1.71 -10.95
CA ALA A 123 -3.91 -1.92 -10.57
C ALA A 123 -3.73 -1.94 -9.05
N VAL A 124 -4.38 -1.02 -8.33
CA VAL A 124 -4.29 -0.92 -6.87
C VAL A 124 -4.97 -2.08 -6.16
N ARG A 125 -6.19 -2.46 -6.59
CA ARG A 125 -7.02 -3.43 -5.86
C ARG A 125 -6.90 -4.86 -6.37
N GLU A 126 -6.57 -5.04 -7.64
CA GLU A 126 -6.58 -6.35 -8.31
C GLU A 126 -5.21 -6.75 -8.85
N GLY A 127 -4.24 -5.82 -8.82
CA GLY A 127 -2.90 -6.07 -9.33
C GLY A 127 -2.84 -6.25 -10.84
N VAL A 128 -3.75 -5.65 -11.60
CA VAL A 128 -3.84 -5.76 -13.06
C VAL A 128 -3.50 -4.43 -13.73
N ARG A 129 -2.54 -4.43 -14.62
CA ARG A 129 -2.14 -3.27 -15.42
C ARG A 129 -3.04 -3.08 -16.64
N PRO A 130 -3.06 -1.89 -17.29
CA PRO A 130 -3.83 -1.65 -18.51
C PRO A 130 -3.51 -2.60 -19.67
N ASP A 131 -2.27 -3.10 -19.73
CA ASP A 131 -1.83 -4.08 -20.72
C ASP A 131 -2.19 -5.53 -20.36
N GLY A 132 -2.95 -5.74 -19.27
CA GLY A 132 -3.33 -7.05 -18.76
C GLY A 132 -2.24 -7.76 -17.96
N ALA A 133 -1.04 -7.19 -17.88
CA ALA A 133 0.04 -7.76 -17.08
C ALA A 133 -0.28 -7.67 -15.57
N LYS A 134 0.15 -8.69 -14.83
CA LYS A 134 -0.01 -8.70 -13.38
C LYS A 134 1.13 -7.97 -12.69
N LEU A 135 0.79 -7.22 -11.64
CA LEU A 135 1.77 -6.62 -10.75
C LEU A 135 2.44 -7.72 -9.90
N ILE A 136 3.70 -7.50 -9.56
CA ILE A 136 4.39 -8.34 -8.57
C ILE A 136 3.76 -8.15 -7.20
N ALA A 137 3.73 -9.21 -6.37
CA ALA A 137 3.09 -9.19 -5.05
C ALA A 137 3.77 -8.24 -4.04
N MET A 138 4.93 -7.66 -4.38
CA MET A 138 5.53 -6.55 -3.62
C MET A 138 4.66 -5.28 -3.63
N MET A 139 3.88 -5.04 -4.70
CA MET A 139 2.74 -4.14 -4.64
C MET A 139 1.61 -4.88 -3.91
N PRO A 140 1.22 -4.46 -2.69
CA PRO A 140 0.36 -5.29 -1.83
C PRO A 140 -1.13 -5.17 -2.19
N TYR A 141 -1.44 -5.36 -3.47
CA TYR A 141 -2.81 -5.27 -4.00
C TYR A 141 -3.78 -6.24 -3.28
N MET A 142 -3.28 -7.37 -2.77
CA MET A 142 -4.09 -8.29 -1.96
C MET A 142 -4.61 -7.64 -0.67
N ASN A 143 -3.86 -6.73 -0.09
CA ASN A 143 -4.25 -5.94 1.07
C ASN A 143 -5.16 -4.78 0.66
N TYR A 144 -4.79 -4.07 -0.41
CA TYR A 144 -5.55 -2.94 -0.94
C TYR A 144 -6.86 -3.36 -1.59
N ASN A 145 -7.03 -4.64 -1.88
CA ASN A 145 -8.30 -5.21 -2.30
C ASN A 145 -9.44 -4.93 -1.30
N ALA A 146 -9.12 -4.77 -0.01
CA ALA A 146 -10.09 -4.34 1.01
C ALA A 146 -10.62 -2.91 0.83
N MET A 147 -9.93 -2.06 0.06
CA MET A 147 -10.31 -0.66 -0.17
C MET A 147 -11.70 -0.57 -0.77
N THR A 148 -12.54 0.33 -0.24
CA THR A 148 -13.90 0.56 -0.78
C THR A 148 -13.84 1.25 -2.14
N ASP A 149 -14.93 1.22 -2.89
CA ASP A 149 -15.01 1.89 -4.19
C ASP A 149 -14.84 3.40 -4.04
N ASP A 150 -15.43 4.00 -2.99
CA ASP A 150 -15.32 5.44 -2.74
C ASP A 150 -13.91 5.83 -2.35
N ASP A 151 -13.24 5.04 -1.51
CA ASP A 151 -11.85 5.29 -1.14
C ASP A 151 -10.88 5.06 -2.30
N ALA A 152 -11.16 4.10 -3.17
CA ALA A 152 -10.37 3.88 -4.38
C ALA A 152 -10.51 5.06 -5.37
N LYS A 153 -11.71 5.59 -5.57
CA LYS A 153 -11.95 6.80 -6.36
C LYS A 153 -11.28 8.03 -5.74
N ALA A 154 -11.36 8.16 -4.42
CA ALA A 154 -10.71 9.24 -3.69
C ALA A 154 -9.18 9.16 -3.84
N LEU A 155 -8.60 7.97 -3.71
CA LEU A 155 -7.16 7.76 -3.94
C LEU A 155 -6.75 8.19 -5.34
N VAL A 156 -7.49 7.80 -6.37
CA VAL A 156 -7.21 8.20 -7.77
C VAL A 156 -7.30 9.72 -7.91
N ALA A 157 -8.34 10.35 -7.36
CA ALA A 157 -8.47 11.81 -7.37
C ALA A 157 -7.24 12.49 -6.77
N PHE A 158 -6.73 12.00 -5.64
CA PHE A 158 -5.50 12.48 -5.04
C PHE A 158 -4.27 12.25 -5.94
N LEU A 159 -4.08 11.05 -6.47
CA LEU A 159 -2.94 10.73 -7.33
C LEU A 159 -2.88 11.64 -8.57
N ARG A 160 -4.05 12.04 -9.10
CA ARG A 160 -4.16 12.99 -10.21
C ARG A 160 -3.70 14.41 -9.86
N THR A 161 -3.66 14.76 -8.56
CA THR A 161 -3.16 16.09 -8.11
C THR A 161 -1.66 16.12 -7.85
N LEU A 162 -0.98 14.97 -7.88
CA LEU A 162 0.46 14.96 -7.70
C LEU A 162 1.16 15.75 -8.82
N LYS A 163 2.28 16.37 -8.50
CA LYS A 163 3.13 17.01 -9.52
C LYS A 163 3.62 15.94 -10.50
N PRO A 164 3.43 16.11 -11.82
CA PRO A 164 4.01 15.21 -12.80
C PRO A 164 5.53 15.15 -12.66
N VAL A 165 6.09 13.95 -12.63
CA VAL A 165 7.53 13.70 -12.56
C VAL A 165 7.91 12.85 -13.77
N GLU A 166 8.72 13.39 -14.68
CA GLU A 166 9.29 12.62 -15.78
C GLU A 166 10.44 11.77 -15.22
N ARG A 167 10.18 10.48 -15.01
CA ARG A 167 11.17 9.50 -14.53
C ARG A 167 10.89 8.13 -15.10
N THR A 168 11.77 7.65 -15.96
CA THR A 168 11.76 6.26 -16.39
C THR A 168 12.35 5.38 -15.30
N VAL A 169 11.57 4.41 -14.83
CA VAL A 169 11.99 3.40 -13.86
C VAL A 169 12.20 2.07 -14.58
N ALA A 170 13.35 1.44 -14.37
CA ALA A 170 13.63 0.13 -14.94
C ALA A 170 12.64 -0.92 -14.41
N LYS A 171 12.30 -1.89 -15.24
CA LYS A 171 11.39 -2.98 -14.83
C LYS A 171 11.96 -3.76 -13.65
N SER A 172 11.09 -4.23 -12.78
CA SER A 172 11.46 -5.18 -11.73
C SER A 172 11.86 -6.52 -12.34
N GLU A 173 12.88 -7.14 -11.79
CA GLU A 173 13.44 -8.43 -12.20
C GLU A 173 13.23 -9.40 -11.03
N VAL A 174 12.00 -9.88 -10.87
CA VAL A 174 11.56 -10.66 -9.71
C VAL A 174 10.97 -11.99 -10.17
N LYS A 175 11.40 -13.06 -9.54
CA LYS A 175 10.82 -14.41 -9.68
C LYS A 175 9.84 -14.63 -8.52
N MET A 176 8.66 -14.07 -8.63
CA MET A 176 7.60 -14.19 -7.63
C MET A 176 6.27 -14.39 -8.34
N GLU A 177 5.48 -15.34 -7.87
CA GLU A 177 4.13 -15.51 -8.35
C GLU A 177 3.24 -14.37 -7.87
N SER A 178 2.35 -13.92 -8.75
CA SER A 178 1.37 -12.90 -8.47
C SER A 178 -0.02 -13.55 -8.44
N PRO A 179 -0.50 -13.97 -7.27
CA PRO A 179 -1.81 -14.61 -7.16
C PRO A 179 -2.91 -13.64 -7.61
N PRO A 180 -4.02 -14.15 -8.15
CA PRO A 180 -5.16 -13.31 -8.45
C PRO A 180 -5.74 -12.73 -7.15
N ALA A 181 -6.07 -11.44 -7.16
CA ALA A 181 -6.83 -10.85 -6.05
C ALA A 181 -8.27 -11.40 -6.03
N PRO A 182 -8.87 -11.57 -4.87
CA PRO A 182 -10.29 -11.85 -4.77
C PRO A 182 -11.11 -10.66 -5.32
N LYS A 183 -12.41 -10.88 -5.58
CA LYS A 183 -13.27 -9.78 -5.95
C LYS A 183 -13.33 -8.75 -4.80
N PRO A 184 -13.12 -7.46 -5.07
CA PRO A 184 -13.15 -6.45 -4.01
C PRO A 184 -14.49 -6.39 -3.29
N PRO A 185 -14.50 -6.19 -1.97
CA PRO A 185 -15.75 -5.97 -1.24
C PRO A 185 -16.31 -4.58 -1.58
N ASN A 186 -17.64 -4.50 -1.81
CA ASN A 186 -18.34 -3.24 -2.11
C ASN A 186 -18.89 -2.55 -0.85
N GLN A 187 -18.37 -2.85 0.33
CA GLN A 187 -18.93 -2.32 1.58
C GLN A 187 -17.90 -1.51 2.35
N ALA A 188 -18.27 -0.28 2.65
CA ALA A 188 -17.55 0.50 3.66
C ALA A 188 -17.68 -0.20 5.04
N PRO A 189 -16.67 -0.08 5.91
CA PRO A 189 -16.71 -0.69 7.25
C PRO A 189 -17.83 -0.13 8.14
N GLY A 190 -18.49 0.97 7.75
CA GLY A 190 -19.51 1.64 8.55
C GLY A 190 -18.95 2.12 9.89
N ASP A 191 -19.83 2.29 10.88
CA ASP A 191 -19.47 2.74 12.23
C ASP A 191 -19.00 1.60 13.14
N ASP A 192 -18.94 0.36 12.65
CA ASP A 192 -18.42 -0.78 13.39
C ASP A 192 -16.91 -0.64 13.59
N VAL A 193 -16.51 -0.36 14.81
CA VAL A 193 -15.10 -0.13 15.17
C VAL A 193 -14.21 -1.33 14.85
N ALA A 194 -14.71 -2.57 14.98
CA ALA A 194 -13.92 -3.75 14.67
C ALA A 194 -13.71 -3.91 13.17
N LYS A 195 -14.75 -3.70 12.38
CA LYS A 195 -14.64 -3.69 10.91
C LYS A 195 -13.75 -2.56 10.42
N LYS A 196 -13.88 -1.37 11.02
CA LYS A 196 -13.04 -0.22 10.71
C LYS A 196 -11.57 -0.50 11.03
N GLY A 197 -11.31 -1.14 12.18
CA GLY A 197 -9.97 -1.58 12.56
C GLY A 197 -9.37 -2.60 11.60
N ALA A 198 -10.14 -3.60 11.18
CA ALA A 198 -9.72 -4.59 10.19
C ALA A 198 -9.43 -3.95 8.81
N TYR A 199 -10.27 -3.00 8.40
CA TYR A 199 -10.11 -2.24 7.16
C TYR A 199 -8.78 -1.49 7.14
N TYR A 200 -8.52 -0.65 8.13
CA TYR A 200 -7.26 0.08 8.19
C TYR A 200 -6.05 -0.82 8.45
N ALA A 201 -6.17 -1.88 9.25
CA ALA A 201 -5.08 -2.83 9.43
C ALA A 201 -4.67 -3.51 8.11
N SER A 202 -5.64 -3.73 7.20
CA SER A 202 -5.34 -4.20 5.84
C SER A 202 -4.62 -3.13 5.03
N LEU A 203 -5.15 -1.90 4.95
CA LEU A 203 -4.52 -0.79 4.22
C LEU A 203 -3.13 -0.44 4.77
N MET A 204 -2.94 -0.51 6.08
CA MET A 204 -1.66 -0.30 6.77
C MET A 204 -0.71 -1.50 6.66
N LEU A 205 -1.09 -2.55 5.93
CA LEU A 205 -0.23 -3.69 5.61
C LEU A 205 0.23 -4.50 6.83
N CYS A 206 -0.52 -4.50 7.93
CA CYS A 206 -0.11 -5.20 9.15
C CYS A 206 0.17 -6.69 8.89
N ASN A 207 -0.75 -7.38 8.22
CA ASN A 207 -0.59 -8.78 7.87
C ASN A 207 0.35 -9.04 6.69
N HIS A 208 0.77 -8.00 5.94
CA HIS A 208 1.73 -8.14 4.85
C HIS A 208 3.15 -8.43 5.36
N CYS A 209 3.47 -7.96 6.56
CA CYS A 209 4.75 -8.20 7.22
C CYS A 209 4.64 -9.19 8.39
N HIS A 210 3.58 -9.11 9.19
CA HIS A 210 3.42 -9.85 10.45
C HIS A 210 2.83 -11.26 10.25
N TRP A 211 3.27 -12.01 9.25
CA TRP A 211 2.86 -13.39 9.00
C TRP A 211 4.01 -14.38 9.22
N THR A 212 3.66 -15.64 9.49
CA THR A 212 4.66 -16.71 9.56
C THR A 212 4.83 -17.32 8.17
N PRO A 213 6.04 -17.27 7.59
CA PRO A 213 6.27 -17.82 6.26
C PRO A 213 6.17 -19.34 6.23
N ASN A 214 5.72 -19.88 5.09
CA ASN A 214 5.90 -21.29 4.77
C ASN A 214 7.39 -21.59 4.52
N LYS A 215 7.74 -22.86 4.36
CA LYS A 215 9.13 -23.28 4.19
C LYS A 215 9.80 -22.70 2.94
N GLU A 216 9.01 -22.48 1.91
CA GLU A 216 9.45 -21.96 0.60
C GLU A 216 9.47 -20.42 0.55
N PHE A 217 9.00 -19.73 1.57
CA PHE A 217 8.88 -18.26 1.62
C PHE A 217 8.01 -17.67 0.50
N THR A 218 7.06 -18.45 -0.03
CA THR A 218 6.15 -18.02 -1.10
C THR A 218 4.82 -17.47 -0.58
N GLY A 219 4.54 -17.62 0.71
CA GLY A 219 3.31 -17.16 1.35
C GLY A 219 3.24 -17.58 2.82
N PRO A 220 2.14 -17.28 3.52
CA PRO A 220 1.95 -17.68 4.90
C PRO A 220 1.87 -19.21 5.03
N ALA A 221 2.37 -19.72 6.15
CA ALA A 221 2.28 -21.14 6.48
C ALA A 221 0.82 -21.65 6.62
N GLY A 222 -0.12 -20.73 6.82
CA GLY A 222 -1.56 -20.94 6.87
C GLY A 222 -2.26 -19.62 7.12
N MET A 223 -3.55 -19.53 6.80
CA MET A 223 -4.34 -18.31 7.04
C MET A 223 -4.49 -18.02 8.54
N ASP A 224 -4.40 -19.05 9.40
CA ASP A 224 -4.34 -18.92 10.86
C ASP A 224 -2.99 -18.36 11.35
N LYS A 225 -2.00 -18.25 10.48
CA LYS A 225 -0.66 -17.72 10.77
C LYS A 225 -0.48 -16.24 10.35
N LEU A 226 -1.53 -15.62 9.85
CA LEU A 226 -1.52 -14.17 9.68
C LEU A 226 -1.37 -13.48 11.03
N PHE A 227 -0.62 -12.39 11.08
CA PHE A 227 -0.28 -11.62 12.28
C PHE A 227 0.63 -12.34 13.30
N SER A 228 0.98 -13.62 13.10
CA SER A 228 1.82 -14.35 14.06
C SER A 228 3.33 -14.10 13.90
N GLY A 229 3.76 -13.32 12.92
CA GLY A 229 5.14 -12.90 12.74
C GLY A 229 6.09 -14.01 12.28
N GLY A 230 7.37 -13.70 12.22
CA GLY A 230 8.42 -14.63 11.81
C GLY A 230 9.02 -14.33 10.44
N LEU A 231 8.45 -13.40 9.64
CA LEU A 231 9.03 -13.01 8.37
C LEU A 231 10.42 -12.36 8.61
N PRO A 232 11.50 -12.93 8.04
CA PRO A 232 12.83 -12.33 8.10
C PRO A 232 12.96 -11.20 7.07
N MET A 233 13.63 -10.13 7.46
CA MET A 233 13.90 -8.97 6.61
C MET A 233 15.35 -8.56 6.75
N GLU A 234 16.07 -8.51 5.65
CA GLU A 234 17.42 -7.95 5.56
C GLU A 234 17.30 -6.53 4.97
N LEU A 235 17.90 -5.54 5.61
CA LEU A 235 17.82 -4.13 5.20
C LEU A 235 19.24 -3.57 5.04
N PRO A 236 20.01 -4.02 4.05
CA PRO A 236 21.41 -3.64 3.86
C PRO A 236 21.68 -2.13 3.84
N PRO A 237 20.78 -1.28 3.29
CA PRO A 237 20.98 0.17 3.35
C PRO A 237 20.93 0.76 4.77
N LEU A 238 20.31 0.07 5.73
CA LEU A 238 20.09 0.56 7.09
C LEU A 238 21.00 -0.09 8.13
N GLY A 239 21.51 -1.29 7.85
CA GLY A 239 22.29 -2.06 8.80
C GLY A 239 22.62 -3.46 8.30
N LYS A 240 23.22 -4.25 9.17
CA LYS A 240 23.60 -5.65 8.91
C LYS A 240 22.80 -6.59 9.80
N GLY A 241 22.52 -7.80 9.30
CA GLY A 241 21.79 -8.83 10.02
C GLY A 241 20.31 -8.84 9.66
N VAL A 242 19.52 -9.55 10.44
CA VAL A 242 18.11 -9.88 10.14
C VAL A 242 17.20 -9.30 11.21
N LEU A 243 16.17 -8.59 10.75
CA LEU A 243 15.00 -8.25 11.54
C LEU A 243 13.94 -9.34 11.31
N PHE A 244 13.11 -9.59 12.33
CA PHE A 244 11.97 -10.48 12.19
C PHE A 244 10.70 -9.72 12.54
N ALA A 245 9.69 -9.76 11.70
CA ALA A 245 8.37 -9.26 12.05
C ALA A 245 7.88 -9.98 13.31
N ARG A 246 7.43 -9.23 14.32
CA ARG A 246 7.04 -9.82 15.61
C ARG A 246 5.64 -10.40 15.54
N ASN A 247 5.35 -11.36 16.42
CA ASN A 247 4.01 -11.86 16.65
C ASN A 247 3.16 -10.74 17.29
N ILE A 248 2.12 -10.29 16.59
CA ILE A 248 1.20 -9.24 17.05
C ILE A 248 -0.20 -9.80 17.38
N THR A 249 -0.33 -11.12 17.49
CA THR A 249 -1.57 -11.75 17.96
C THR A 249 -1.75 -11.58 19.47
N SER A 250 -2.93 -11.94 19.98
CA SER A 250 -3.25 -11.87 21.40
C SER A 250 -2.62 -12.99 22.25
N ASP A 251 -1.66 -13.75 21.70
CA ASP A 251 -0.92 -14.73 22.50
C ASP A 251 -0.15 -14.03 23.64
N PRO A 252 -0.33 -14.44 24.91
CA PRO A 252 0.24 -13.73 26.05
C PRO A 252 1.73 -13.96 26.24
N ASP A 253 2.30 -15.00 25.64
CA ASP A 253 3.71 -15.39 25.87
C ASP A 253 4.61 -15.05 24.68
N THR A 254 4.12 -15.20 23.48
CA THR A 254 4.90 -14.99 22.24
C THR A 254 4.43 -13.80 21.43
N GLY A 255 3.23 -13.27 21.69
CA GLY A 255 2.61 -12.14 21.02
C GLY A 255 2.51 -10.91 21.91
N ILE A 256 1.51 -10.09 21.66
CA ILE A 256 1.24 -8.84 22.39
C ILE A 256 -0.01 -8.96 23.28
N GLY A 257 -0.42 -10.17 23.64
CA GLY A 257 -1.64 -10.40 24.43
C GLY A 257 -1.67 -9.71 25.80
N LYS A 258 -0.50 -9.40 26.37
CA LYS A 258 -0.39 -8.64 27.63
C LYS A 258 -0.46 -7.12 27.45
N TRP A 259 -0.42 -6.60 26.21
CA TRP A 259 -0.49 -5.18 25.95
C TRP A 259 -1.94 -4.69 26.02
N THR A 260 -2.13 -3.46 26.51
CA THR A 260 -3.43 -2.78 26.41
C THR A 260 -3.67 -2.23 25.02
N GLU A 261 -4.91 -1.90 24.68
CA GLU A 261 -5.23 -1.23 23.41
C GLU A 261 -4.47 0.11 23.28
N GLU A 262 -4.33 0.87 24.39
CA GLU A 262 -3.58 2.13 24.38
C GLU A 262 -2.07 1.92 24.12
N GLN A 263 -1.49 0.84 24.66
CA GLN A 263 -0.09 0.48 24.37
C GLN A 263 0.11 0.07 22.90
N ILE A 264 -0.87 -0.63 22.31
CA ILE A 264 -0.85 -0.97 20.88
C ILE A 264 -1.00 0.31 20.03
N PHE A 265 -1.94 1.18 20.36
CA PHE A 265 -2.10 2.49 19.71
C PHE A 265 -0.81 3.31 19.76
N THR A 266 -0.21 3.46 20.94
CA THR A 266 1.05 4.18 21.13
C THR A 266 2.18 3.57 20.31
N SER A 267 2.24 2.24 20.23
CA SER A 267 3.28 1.58 19.43
C SER A 267 3.12 1.79 17.93
N ILE A 268 1.90 1.94 17.43
CA ILE A 268 1.64 2.27 16.02
C ILE A 268 1.93 3.75 15.75
N LYS A 269 1.45 4.63 16.60
CA LYS A 269 1.55 6.09 16.40
C LYS A 269 2.94 6.64 16.69
N MET A 270 3.56 6.20 17.78
CA MET A 270 4.81 6.73 18.30
C MET A 270 6.01 5.80 18.10
N MET A 271 5.82 4.60 17.53
CA MET A 271 6.85 3.55 17.43
C MET A 271 7.49 3.20 18.76
N GLN A 272 6.78 3.34 19.88
CA GLN A 272 7.27 3.06 21.21
C GLN A 272 6.58 1.84 21.81
N LYS A 273 7.38 0.90 22.30
CA LYS A 273 6.90 -0.28 23.03
C LYS A 273 6.58 0.06 24.50
N PRO A 274 5.78 -0.80 25.19
CA PRO A 274 5.46 -0.59 26.61
C PRO A 274 6.67 -0.50 27.55
N ASP A 275 7.80 -1.08 27.15
CA ASP A 275 9.07 -1.00 27.88
C ASP A 275 9.86 0.30 27.60
N GLY A 276 9.27 1.24 26.87
CA GLY A 276 9.89 2.51 26.49
C GLY A 276 10.85 2.43 25.30
N LYS A 277 11.17 1.24 24.81
CA LYS A 277 12.09 1.07 23.67
C LYS A 277 11.40 1.36 22.36
N MET A 278 12.15 1.93 21.42
CA MET A 278 11.65 2.19 20.07
C MET A 278 11.49 0.90 19.26
N ILE A 279 10.45 0.88 18.42
CA ILE A 279 10.29 -0.13 17.38
C ILE A 279 11.29 0.18 16.28
N MET A 280 11.97 -0.84 15.80
CA MET A 280 12.98 -0.72 14.75
C MET A 280 12.48 -1.31 13.43
N GLY A 281 13.15 -0.94 12.35
CA GLY A 281 12.94 -1.55 11.03
C GLY A 281 11.90 -0.85 10.16
N PRO A 282 11.27 -1.56 9.20
CA PRO A 282 10.40 -0.96 8.19
C PRO A 282 9.23 -0.15 8.73
N MET A 283 8.72 -0.47 9.93
CA MET A 283 7.65 0.31 10.55
C MET A 283 8.02 1.78 10.76
N LEU A 284 9.31 2.11 10.96
CA LEU A 284 9.76 3.50 11.10
C LEU A 284 9.54 4.33 9.83
N PHE A 285 9.63 3.70 8.66
CA PHE A 285 9.34 4.40 7.40
C PHE A 285 7.86 4.74 7.25
N MET A 286 7.01 3.87 7.76
CA MET A 286 5.55 4.04 7.72
C MET A 286 5.08 5.06 8.76
N GLN A 287 5.82 5.23 9.85
CA GLN A 287 5.45 6.09 10.99
C GLN A 287 5.16 7.53 10.57
N SER A 288 5.95 8.11 9.67
CA SER A 288 5.75 9.47 9.19
C SER A 288 4.37 9.69 8.53
N GLN A 289 3.78 8.62 8.00
CA GLN A 289 2.44 8.62 7.41
C GLN A 289 1.38 8.29 8.46
N TRP A 290 1.56 7.19 9.19
CA TRP A 290 0.56 6.72 10.16
C TRP A 290 0.40 7.64 11.37
N ALA A 291 1.44 8.32 11.82
CA ALA A 291 1.33 9.31 12.89
C ALA A 291 0.38 10.49 12.56
N GLN A 292 0.11 10.73 11.27
CA GLN A 292 -0.80 11.76 10.78
C GLN A 292 -2.24 11.25 10.58
N MET A 293 -2.52 9.97 10.82
CA MET A 293 -3.87 9.43 10.77
C MET A 293 -4.67 9.87 12.01
N GLU A 294 -5.99 9.86 11.86
CA GLU A 294 -6.91 10.16 12.96
C GLU A 294 -6.73 9.14 14.10
N ASP A 295 -6.67 9.64 15.32
CA ASP A 295 -6.52 8.80 16.51
C ASP A 295 -7.63 7.75 16.63
N ALA A 296 -8.85 8.10 16.23
CA ALA A 296 -9.99 7.20 16.24
C ALA A 296 -9.76 5.98 15.32
N ASP A 297 -9.13 6.18 14.16
CA ASP A 297 -8.83 5.11 13.21
C ASP A 297 -7.69 4.21 13.70
N LEU A 298 -6.63 4.82 14.25
CA LEU A 298 -5.52 4.06 14.86
C LEU A 298 -5.97 3.28 16.09
N LYS A 299 -6.88 3.84 16.92
CA LYS A 299 -7.49 3.14 18.06
C LYS A 299 -8.38 1.99 17.59
N ALA A 300 -9.10 2.14 16.48
CA ALA A 300 -9.83 1.04 15.87
C ALA A 300 -8.89 -0.09 15.42
N VAL A 301 -7.74 0.24 14.81
CA VAL A 301 -6.70 -0.75 14.48
C VAL A 301 -6.15 -1.43 15.74
N ALA A 302 -5.85 -0.67 16.80
CA ALA A 302 -5.37 -1.23 18.04
C ALA A 302 -6.37 -2.20 18.67
N LYS A 303 -7.66 -1.87 18.66
CA LYS A 303 -8.74 -2.74 19.11
C LYS A 303 -8.85 -4.01 18.27
N PHE A 304 -8.77 -3.88 16.95
CA PHE A 304 -8.76 -5.03 16.04
C PHE A 304 -7.57 -5.97 16.34
N ILE A 305 -6.36 -5.42 16.43
CA ILE A 305 -5.14 -6.19 16.72
C ILE A 305 -5.26 -6.89 18.09
N LYS A 306 -5.78 -6.20 19.12
CA LYS A 306 -6.01 -6.78 20.44
C LYS A 306 -6.98 -7.93 20.42
N ALA A 307 -7.98 -7.92 19.54
CA ALA A 307 -9.00 -8.94 19.39
C ALA A 307 -8.58 -10.12 18.49
N LEU A 308 -7.40 -10.10 17.88
CA LEU A 308 -6.91 -11.19 17.05
C LEU A 308 -6.84 -12.50 17.88
N PRO A 309 -7.18 -13.65 17.30
CA PRO A 309 -6.98 -14.94 17.96
C PRO A 309 -5.53 -15.13 18.41
N ALA A 310 -5.33 -15.73 19.59
CA ALA A 310 -4.01 -16.05 20.07
C ALA A 310 -3.35 -17.14 19.19
N VAL A 311 -2.18 -16.86 18.67
CA VAL A 311 -1.36 -17.81 17.90
C VAL A 311 0.00 -17.90 18.55
N LYS A 312 0.31 -19.03 19.16
CA LYS A 312 1.64 -19.24 19.73
C LYS A 312 2.68 -19.38 18.61
N ASN A 313 3.61 -18.42 18.54
CA ASN A 313 4.73 -18.45 17.63
C ASN A 313 5.95 -17.73 18.24
N VAL A 314 7.01 -18.49 18.50
CA VAL A 314 8.25 -17.96 19.04
C VAL A 314 9.08 -17.41 17.87
N VAL A 315 9.08 -16.09 17.74
CA VAL A 315 9.87 -15.40 16.71
C VAL A 315 11.32 -15.23 17.17
N PRO A 316 12.32 -15.59 16.34
CA PRO A 316 13.73 -15.44 16.70
C PRO A 316 14.09 -14.01 17.12
N PRO A 317 15.09 -13.81 17.97
CA PRO A 317 15.60 -12.47 18.27
C PRO A 317 16.20 -11.82 17.02
N HIS A 318 16.17 -10.49 16.97
CA HIS A 318 16.84 -9.75 15.91
C HIS A 318 18.37 -9.90 16.03
N THR A 319 19.03 -10.07 14.88
CA THR A 319 20.48 -9.97 14.75
C THR A 319 20.89 -8.66 14.07
N PHE A 320 19.93 -7.82 13.75
CA PHE A 320 20.12 -6.56 13.03
C PHE A 320 20.91 -5.54 13.88
N VAL A 321 21.96 -5.01 13.27
CA VAL A 321 22.77 -3.91 13.82
C VAL A 321 22.70 -2.74 12.83
N PRO A 322 22.10 -1.60 13.22
CA PRO A 322 22.08 -0.43 12.36
C PRO A 322 23.49 0.02 11.96
N HIS A 323 23.64 0.61 10.77
CA HIS A 323 24.87 1.32 10.44
C HIS A 323 25.08 2.46 11.45
N ALA A 324 26.33 2.74 11.77
CA ALA A 324 26.65 3.93 12.55
C ALA A 324 26.14 5.15 11.79
N GLY A 325 25.35 5.98 12.46
CA GLY A 325 24.94 7.26 11.91
C GLY A 325 26.15 8.14 11.59
N PRO A 326 25.99 9.23 10.81
CA PRO A 326 27.07 10.15 10.55
C PRO A 326 27.67 10.64 11.88
N PRO A 327 28.98 10.87 11.95
CA PRO A 327 29.67 11.34 13.16
C PRO A 327 28.95 12.56 13.74
N GLY A 328 28.45 12.47 14.97
CA GLY A 328 27.72 13.53 15.65
C GLY A 328 26.19 13.34 15.79
N GLY A 329 25.62 12.27 15.22
CA GLY A 329 24.24 11.89 15.49
C GLY A 329 24.12 11.08 16.80
N PRO A 330 22.99 11.15 17.52
CA PRO A 330 22.79 10.36 18.71
C PRO A 330 22.91 8.87 18.39
N PRO A 331 23.56 8.04 19.23
CA PRO A 331 23.70 6.62 18.99
C PRO A 331 22.33 5.97 18.92
N GLY A 332 21.98 5.38 17.77
CA GLY A 332 20.73 4.68 17.52
C GLY A 332 19.53 5.53 17.14
N GLY A 333 19.69 6.85 17.04
CA GLY A 333 18.69 7.73 16.48
C GLY A 333 18.89 7.84 14.97
N GLY A 334 18.25 6.96 14.18
CA GLY A 334 17.94 7.33 12.80
C GLY A 334 17.20 8.67 12.91
N SER A 335 17.77 9.71 12.30
CA SER A 335 17.21 11.05 12.35
C SER A 335 15.69 10.96 12.12
N ALA A 336 14.92 11.34 13.14
CA ALA A 336 13.60 11.84 12.88
C ALA A 336 13.81 12.95 11.83
N ALA A 337 13.64 12.56 10.55
CA ALA A 337 13.59 13.52 9.47
C ALA A 337 12.55 14.53 9.92
N GLY A 338 13.03 15.76 10.08
CA GLY A 338 12.23 16.83 10.59
C GLY A 338 10.86 16.82 9.93
N SER A 339 9.85 16.99 10.71
CA SER A 339 8.50 17.26 10.30
C SER A 339 8.52 18.48 9.38
N ALA A 340 8.82 18.27 8.11
CA ALA A 340 8.43 19.20 7.06
C ALA A 340 6.92 19.05 6.96
N ALA A 341 6.21 19.90 7.67
CA ALA A 341 4.82 20.17 7.45
C ALA A 341 4.63 20.28 5.92
N ALA A 342 3.85 19.37 5.37
CA ALA A 342 3.26 19.57 4.06
C ALA A 342 2.39 20.83 4.23
N GLY A 343 2.97 21.97 3.78
CA GLY A 343 2.25 23.22 3.75
C GLY A 343 1.03 23.01 2.90
N SER A 344 -0.12 23.17 3.49
CA SER A 344 -1.36 23.38 2.78
C SER A 344 -1.11 24.55 1.83
N ALA A 345 -1.10 24.32 0.51
CA ALA A 345 -1.19 25.35 -0.49
C ALA A 345 -2.60 25.95 -0.39
N ALA A 346 -2.77 26.90 0.54
CA ALA A 346 -3.90 27.79 0.53
C ALA A 346 -3.72 28.68 -0.69
N ALA A 347 -4.64 28.60 -1.63
CA ALA A 347 -4.81 29.54 -2.70
C ALA A 347 -5.04 30.93 -2.09
N GLY A 348 -4.01 31.78 -2.12
CA GLY A 348 -4.12 33.17 -1.80
C GLY A 348 -4.88 33.89 -2.90
N SER A 349 -6.14 34.25 -2.66
CA SER A 349 -6.82 35.23 -3.47
C SER A 349 -6.23 36.62 -3.16
N ALA A 350 -5.48 37.19 -4.11
CA ALA A 350 -5.14 38.60 -4.12
C ALA A 350 -6.39 39.42 -4.39
N ALA A 351 -6.93 40.07 -3.37
CA ALA A 351 -7.83 41.19 -3.54
C ALA A 351 -7.07 42.43 -3.16
N GLY A 352 -6.69 43.21 -4.18
CA GLY A 352 -6.17 44.55 -4.01
C GLY A 352 -7.24 45.50 -3.49
N SER A 353 -6.90 46.35 -2.55
CA SER A 353 -7.63 47.57 -2.28
C SER A 353 -6.62 48.64 -1.96
N ALA A 354 -6.57 49.63 -2.86
CA ALA A 354 -5.95 50.90 -2.65
C ALA A 354 -6.94 51.80 -1.90
N ALA A 355 -6.43 52.62 -1.00
CA ALA A 355 -6.86 54.00 -0.79
C ALA A 355 -6.20 54.58 0.47
N ALA A 356 -5.36 55.60 0.26
CA ALA A 356 -5.53 57.01 0.71
C ALA A 356 -5.88 57.18 2.20
N GLY A 357 -4.93 57.71 3.05
CA GLY A 357 -4.50 59.09 3.03
C GLY A 357 -5.10 59.87 4.17
N HIS A 358 -4.28 60.73 4.87
CA HIS A 358 -4.57 61.76 5.86
C HIS A 358 -4.77 61.25 7.30
N GLY A 359 -4.11 61.76 8.32
CA GLY A 359 -3.41 63.00 8.59
C GLY A 359 -3.64 63.36 10.06
N ALA A 360 -2.58 63.77 10.74
CA ALA A 360 -2.50 64.70 11.88
C ALA A 360 -3.44 64.49 13.09
N HIS A 361 -2.98 64.16 14.20
CA HIS A 361 -2.67 64.95 15.43
C HIS A 361 -2.07 64.00 16.47
#